data_c9ef0fbb4468cfeccf3fe11184c2c47d
#
_entry.id   c9ef0fbb4468cfeccf3fe11184c2c47d
#
_cell.length_a   1.000
_cell.length_b   1.000
_cell.length_c   1.000
_cell.angle_alpha   90.00
_cell.angle_beta   90.00
_cell.angle_gamma   90.00
#
_symmetry.space_group_name_H-M   'P 1'
#
loop_
_entity.id
_entity.type
_entity.pdbx_description
1 polymer ?
#
loop_
_entity_poly.entity_id
_entity_poly.type
_entity_poly.pdbx_seq_one_letter_code
_entity_poly.pdbx_strand_id
1 'polypeptide(L)'
;MRFYRFTPVWIFLLFASVIAVAGLKSGRAGRRIQNAPVSASTSDVAAQPSVTKPAPGADSKDMGLGRFNDAANRNAELSSSLAWSFGGKQQQGWSLYTPLIAYLTGTDANATENEFAMRLSSWQRQNGIQSNGVLDGDTWSRMIAAFQSQRMKDHSAPATGELVTIPTSDCYDPARPEELRKAESETYAAYKRMITAAAVDPSLGLQVAGKDQLAAGERFLKVVSAFRSQQYQDQLRKQSPNSGRAGLAVSSPHSTGRALDLYVGGDPVSTKDDNRALQTQTPVYRWLVKNAGRFGFRPYFYEPWHWEYVGAASDSSVQRRGEITK
;
A
#
# COMPACT_ATOMS: atom_id res chain seq x y z
N MET A 1 -28.51 34.31 35.53
CA MET A 1 -28.15 34.26 34.07
C MET A 1 -26.68 33.96 33.95
N ARG A 2 -26.32 32.73 33.62
CA ARG A 2 -24.92 32.30 33.34
C ARG A 2 -24.74 32.15 31.84
N PHE A 3 -23.93 33.04 31.23
CA PHE A 3 -23.57 32.94 29.83
C PHE A 3 -22.55 31.83 29.62
N TYR A 4 -22.93 30.80 28.90
CA TYR A 4 -22.00 29.78 28.39
C TYR A 4 -21.22 30.40 27.20
N ARG A 5 -19.92 30.59 27.36
CA ARG A 5 -19.01 30.93 26.27
C ARG A 5 -18.73 29.64 25.48
N PHE A 6 -19.22 29.59 24.26
CA PHE A 6 -18.80 28.60 23.26
C PHE A 6 -17.36 28.91 22.83
N THR A 7 -16.43 28.05 23.14
CA THR A 7 -15.11 28.03 22.51
C THR A 7 -15.21 27.38 21.15
N PRO A 8 -14.62 27.97 20.08
CA PRO A 8 -14.70 27.37 18.76
C PRO A 8 -13.84 26.11 18.71
N VAL A 9 -14.46 25.00 18.36
CA VAL A 9 -13.79 23.75 18.00
C VAL A 9 -13.01 24.01 16.71
N TRP A 10 -11.70 23.96 16.76
CA TRP A 10 -10.84 24.01 15.60
C TRP A 10 -11.03 22.72 14.78
N ILE A 11 -11.89 22.82 13.77
CA ILE A 11 -12.02 21.79 12.73
C ILE A 11 -10.83 21.97 11.81
N PHE A 12 -9.92 20.99 11.76
CA PHE A 12 -8.88 20.94 10.75
C PHE A 12 -9.54 20.77 9.37
N LEU A 13 -9.73 21.89 8.68
CA LEU A 13 -10.11 21.93 7.28
C LEU A 13 -8.91 21.47 6.44
N LEU A 14 -9.02 20.32 5.83
CA LEU A 14 -8.16 19.89 4.72
C LEU A 14 -8.41 20.85 3.54
N PHE A 15 -7.56 21.86 3.37
CA PHE A 15 -7.57 22.72 2.18
C PHE A 15 -7.08 21.88 0.98
N ALA A 16 -8.03 21.46 0.14
CA ALA A 16 -7.74 21.03 -1.21
C ALA A 16 -7.49 22.29 -2.07
N SER A 17 -6.23 22.63 -2.32
CA SER A 17 -5.87 23.69 -3.27
C SER A 17 -6.17 23.23 -4.68
N VAL A 18 -7.22 23.78 -5.28
CA VAL A 18 -7.54 23.65 -6.71
C VAL A 18 -6.59 24.57 -7.48
N ILE A 19 -5.64 24.02 -8.20
CA ILE A 19 -4.90 24.75 -9.26
C ILE A 19 -5.71 24.60 -10.54
N ALA A 20 -6.35 25.68 -10.96
CA ALA A 20 -6.97 25.79 -12.27
C ALA A 20 -5.86 25.94 -13.33
N VAL A 21 -5.69 24.95 -14.19
CA VAL A 21 -4.87 25.08 -15.40
C VAL A 21 -5.77 25.54 -16.52
N ALA A 22 -5.51 26.77 -16.96
CA ALA A 22 -6.16 27.38 -18.11
C ALA A 22 -5.81 26.63 -19.39
N GLY A 23 -6.82 26.30 -20.20
CA GLY A 23 -6.68 25.62 -21.47
C GLY A 23 -6.05 26.50 -22.54
N LEU A 24 -5.11 25.93 -23.27
CA LEU A 24 -4.66 26.44 -24.57
C LEU A 24 -5.14 25.48 -25.65
N LYS A 25 -6.05 25.97 -26.48
CA LYS A 25 -6.46 25.35 -27.76
C LYS A 25 -5.36 25.57 -28.79
N SER A 26 -4.94 24.53 -29.47
CA SER A 26 -4.28 24.64 -30.80
C SER A 26 -4.59 23.36 -31.57
N GLY A 27 -5.21 23.43 -32.62
CA GLY A 27 -4.95 23.53 -34.05
C GLY A 27 -4.73 22.17 -34.67
N ARG A 28 -5.74 21.74 -35.37
CA ARG A 28 -5.87 20.57 -36.26
C ARG A 28 -4.98 20.74 -37.49
N ALA A 29 -4.11 19.76 -37.84
CA ALA A 29 -3.68 19.53 -39.20
C ALA A 29 -3.49 18.04 -39.47
N GLY A 30 -4.32 17.49 -40.30
CA GLY A 30 -4.26 16.11 -40.76
C GLY A 30 -3.14 15.94 -41.81
N ARG A 31 -2.49 14.78 -41.77
CA ARG A 31 -1.73 14.26 -42.91
C ARG A 31 -2.01 12.77 -43.09
N ARG A 32 -2.61 12.51 -44.24
CA ARG A 32 -2.87 11.22 -44.86
C ARG A 32 -1.53 10.67 -45.38
N ILE A 33 -1.16 9.44 -45.02
CA ILE A 33 -0.06 8.74 -45.69
C ILE A 33 -0.63 7.48 -46.35
N GLN A 34 -0.33 7.39 -47.64
CA GLN A 34 -0.72 6.35 -48.58
C GLN A 34 0.13 5.09 -48.38
N ASN A 35 -0.49 3.95 -48.59
CA ASN A 35 0.12 2.63 -48.76
C ASN A 35 0.88 2.54 -50.07
N ALA A 36 2.02 1.85 -50.10
CA ALA A 36 2.60 1.22 -51.28
C ALA A 36 3.40 -0.04 -50.89
N PRO A 37 3.60 -1.00 -51.79
CA PRO A 37 3.52 -2.41 -51.49
C PRO A 37 4.87 -3.14 -51.35
N VAL A 38 4.76 -4.34 -50.80
CA VAL A 38 5.74 -5.41 -50.63
C VAL A 38 6.41 -5.81 -51.92
N SER A 39 7.73 -5.96 -51.90
CA SER A 39 8.47 -6.83 -52.86
C SER A 39 9.37 -7.76 -52.08
N ALA A 40 9.14 -9.04 -52.28
CA ALA A 40 9.98 -10.14 -51.81
C ALA A 40 11.22 -10.27 -52.69
N SER A 41 12.37 -10.57 -52.08
CA SER A 41 13.49 -11.19 -52.80
C SER A 41 14.18 -12.19 -51.85
N THR A 42 14.31 -13.35 -52.39
CA THR A 42 14.90 -14.59 -51.83
C THR A 42 16.42 -14.63 -52.02
N SER A 43 17.01 -15.49 -51.21
CA SER A 43 18.26 -16.30 -51.38
C SER A 43 19.45 -15.83 -50.53
N ASP A 44 19.82 -16.68 -49.63
CA ASP A 44 20.74 -17.77 -49.55
C ASP A 44 21.98 -17.54 -48.68
N VAL A 45 22.31 -18.64 -48.01
CA VAL A 45 23.61 -19.11 -47.49
C VAL A 45 23.80 -19.06 -45.97
N ALA A 46 23.70 -20.26 -45.45
CA ALA A 46 24.05 -20.67 -44.11
C ALA A 46 25.50 -20.34 -43.76
N ALA A 47 25.73 -19.70 -42.62
CA ALA A 47 26.98 -19.79 -41.89
C ALA A 47 26.66 -20.25 -40.48
N GLN A 48 27.14 -21.44 -40.13
CA GLN A 48 27.09 -21.97 -38.77
C GLN A 48 27.93 -21.09 -37.83
N PRO A 49 27.45 -20.69 -36.65
CA PRO A 49 28.31 -20.13 -35.64
C PRO A 49 29.08 -21.23 -34.93
N SER A 50 30.39 -21.11 -34.98
CA SER A 50 31.36 -21.89 -34.23
C SER A 50 31.03 -21.77 -32.71
N VAL A 51 30.82 -22.92 -32.08
CA VAL A 51 30.66 -23.09 -30.63
C VAL A 51 32.02 -22.80 -29.98
N THR A 52 32.21 -21.59 -29.48
CA THR A 52 33.28 -21.29 -28.52
C THR A 52 32.87 -21.81 -27.16
N LYS A 53 33.61 -22.77 -26.64
CA LYS A 53 33.51 -23.32 -25.29
C LYS A 53 33.69 -22.16 -24.26
N PRO A 54 32.73 -21.93 -23.33
CA PRO A 54 32.89 -20.88 -22.32
C PRO A 54 34.05 -21.23 -21.38
N ALA A 55 34.82 -20.23 -20.99
CA ALA A 55 35.84 -20.32 -19.98
C ALA A 55 35.23 -20.76 -18.62
N PRO A 56 35.91 -21.64 -17.82
CA PRO A 56 35.42 -22.04 -16.53
C PRO A 56 35.69 -20.90 -15.51
N GLY A 57 34.62 -20.35 -14.93
CA GLY A 57 34.74 -19.37 -13.83
C GLY A 57 33.70 -18.30 -13.69
N ALA A 58 32.56 -18.34 -14.41
CA ALA A 58 31.44 -17.46 -14.09
C ALA A 58 30.48 -18.21 -13.16
N ASP A 59 30.24 -17.65 -11.97
CA ASP A 59 29.29 -18.20 -11.00
C ASP A 59 27.94 -18.46 -11.67
N SER A 60 27.45 -19.69 -11.57
CA SER A 60 26.18 -20.12 -12.18
C SER A 60 24.97 -19.32 -11.70
N LYS A 61 25.11 -18.57 -10.61
CA LYS A 61 24.12 -17.64 -10.05
C LYS A 61 24.01 -16.36 -10.89
N ASP A 62 25.14 -15.86 -11.40
CA ASP A 62 25.20 -14.60 -12.16
C ASP A 62 24.66 -14.76 -13.60
N MET A 63 24.94 -15.91 -14.23
CA MET A 63 24.38 -16.21 -15.57
C MET A 63 22.85 -16.39 -15.56
N GLY A 64 22.25 -16.79 -14.42
CA GLY A 64 20.80 -16.92 -14.25
C GLY A 64 20.09 -15.54 -14.12
N LEU A 65 20.75 -14.56 -13.51
CA LEU A 65 20.18 -13.21 -13.28
C LEU A 65 20.30 -12.32 -14.52
N GLY A 66 21.31 -12.48 -15.36
CA GLY A 66 21.51 -11.69 -16.59
C GLY A 66 20.35 -11.78 -17.57
N ARG A 67 19.58 -12.88 -17.57
CA ARG A 67 18.37 -13.03 -18.39
C ARG A 67 17.23 -12.07 -18.00
N PHE A 68 17.31 -11.39 -16.87
CA PHE A 68 16.31 -10.42 -16.39
C PHE A 68 16.73 -8.96 -16.59
N ASN A 69 17.86 -8.69 -17.25
CA ASN A 69 18.33 -7.31 -17.47
C ASN A 69 17.28 -6.43 -18.18
N ASP A 70 16.66 -6.94 -19.24
CA ASP A 70 15.63 -6.17 -19.98
C ASP A 70 14.39 -5.93 -19.12
N ALA A 71 13.99 -6.92 -18.34
CA ALA A 71 12.87 -6.77 -17.41
C ALA A 71 13.19 -5.77 -16.28
N ALA A 72 14.41 -5.78 -15.75
CA ALA A 72 14.89 -4.84 -14.75
C ALA A 72 14.88 -3.40 -15.30
N ASN A 73 15.44 -3.17 -16.48
CA ASN A 73 15.42 -1.87 -17.15
C ASN A 73 13.98 -1.38 -17.39
N ARG A 74 13.11 -2.27 -17.87
CA ARG A 74 11.70 -1.93 -18.08
C ARG A 74 10.97 -1.61 -16.79
N ASN A 75 11.27 -2.32 -15.70
CA ASN A 75 10.72 -2.03 -14.38
C ASN A 75 11.17 -0.66 -13.86
N ALA A 76 12.43 -0.30 -14.05
CA ALA A 76 12.93 1.03 -13.67
C ALA A 76 12.14 2.16 -14.34
N GLU A 77 11.87 2.03 -15.67
CA GLU A 77 11.04 2.98 -16.40
C GLU A 77 9.59 3.01 -15.91
N LEU A 78 8.94 1.85 -15.80
CA LEU A 78 7.53 1.73 -15.43
C LEU A 78 7.27 2.11 -13.96
N SER A 79 8.27 2.04 -13.11
CA SER A 79 8.17 2.41 -11.68
C SER A 79 7.63 3.82 -11.47
N SER A 80 7.94 4.73 -12.39
CA SER A 80 7.50 6.13 -12.38
C SER A 80 6.52 6.50 -13.49
N SER A 81 6.45 5.72 -14.60
CA SER A 81 5.73 6.10 -15.81
C SER A 81 4.46 5.30 -16.10
N LEU A 82 4.25 4.13 -15.46
CA LEU A 82 3.06 3.31 -15.70
C LEU A 82 1.79 4.10 -15.40
N ALA A 83 0.95 4.33 -16.42
CA ALA A 83 -0.35 4.98 -16.24
C ALA A 83 -1.41 3.95 -15.82
N TRP A 84 -2.16 4.25 -14.79
CA TRP A 84 -3.26 3.39 -14.28
C TRP A 84 -4.31 4.24 -13.57
N SER A 85 -5.44 3.65 -13.15
CA SER A 85 -6.48 4.37 -12.45
C SER A 85 -7.01 3.58 -11.25
N PHE A 86 -7.37 4.28 -10.17
CA PHE A 86 -7.98 3.68 -9.01
C PHE A 86 -8.97 4.65 -8.35
N GLY A 87 -10.16 4.14 -7.97
CA GLY A 87 -11.19 4.95 -7.34
C GLY A 87 -11.66 6.16 -8.15
N GLY A 88 -11.51 6.10 -9.49
CA GLY A 88 -11.83 7.19 -10.41
C GLY A 88 -10.72 8.24 -10.55
N LYS A 89 -9.55 8.03 -9.94
CA LYS A 89 -8.39 8.93 -10.06
C LYS A 89 -7.32 8.30 -10.92
N GLN A 90 -6.72 9.10 -11.80
CA GLN A 90 -5.52 8.72 -12.55
C GLN A 90 -4.33 8.66 -11.61
N GLN A 91 -3.49 7.66 -11.81
CA GLN A 91 -2.27 7.39 -11.07
C GLN A 91 -1.12 7.20 -12.05
N GLN A 92 0.11 7.41 -11.57
CA GLN A 92 1.30 7.23 -12.38
C GLN A 92 2.39 6.52 -11.57
N GLY A 93 2.99 5.51 -12.18
CA GLY A 93 4.02 4.69 -11.55
C GLY A 93 3.49 3.80 -10.42
N TRP A 94 4.34 2.92 -9.95
CA TRP A 94 4.08 2.00 -8.84
C TRP A 94 5.15 2.08 -7.72
N SER A 95 6.17 2.93 -7.88
CA SER A 95 7.29 3.04 -6.92
C SER A 95 6.85 3.28 -5.49
N LEU A 96 5.76 4.04 -5.29
CA LEU A 96 5.15 4.29 -3.99
C LEU A 96 4.75 2.99 -3.27
N TYR A 97 4.41 1.95 -4.01
CA TYR A 97 3.91 0.67 -3.49
C TYR A 97 5.02 -0.38 -3.33
N THR A 98 6.28 -0.02 -3.54
CA THR A 98 7.43 -0.94 -3.47
C THR A 98 7.45 -1.83 -2.22
N PRO A 99 7.17 -1.34 -0.99
CA PRO A 99 7.14 -2.23 0.18
C PRO A 99 6.07 -3.33 0.11
N LEU A 100 4.90 -3.01 -0.43
CA LEU A 100 3.81 -3.98 -0.61
C LEU A 100 4.12 -4.97 -1.73
N ILE A 101 4.69 -4.49 -2.84
CA ILE A 101 5.13 -5.32 -3.97
C ILE A 101 6.19 -6.30 -3.49
N ALA A 102 7.21 -5.81 -2.76
CA ALA A 102 8.27 -6.63 -2.19
C ALA A 102 7.71 -7.73 -1.26
N TYR A 103 6.73 -7.38 -0.41
CA TYR A 103 6.04 -8.34 0.44
C TYR A 103 5.32 -9.44 -0.36
N LEU A 104 4.61 -9.08 -1.44
CA LEU A 104 3.90 -10.06 -2.30
C LEU A 104 4.86 -10.98 -3.05
N THR A 105 5.97 -10.43 -3.56
CA THR A 105 6.92 -11.17 -4.38
C THR A 105 7.97 -11.92 -3.56
N GLY A 106 8.07 -11.63 -2.25
CA GLY A 106 9.14 -12.15 -1.39
C GLY A 106 10.50 -11.56 -1.73
N THR A 107 10.54 -10.31 -2.21
CA THR A 107 11.77 -9.59 -2.54
C THR A 107 12.37 -8.97 -1.29
N ASP A 108 13.67 -9.14 -1.08
CA ASP A 108 14.38 -8.50 0.03
C ASP A 108 14.60 -7.01 -0.22
N ALA A 109 14.76 -6.25 0.87
CA ALA A 109 14.96 -4.81 0.79
C ALA A 109 16.27 -4.40 0.05
N ASN A 110 17.26 -5.30 0.04
CA ASN A 110 18.56 -5.08 -0.60
C ASN A 110 18.70 -5.87 -1.93
N ALA A 111 17.58 -6.38 -2.46
CA ALA A 111 17.59 -7.10 -3.72
C ALA A 111 18.03 -6.20 -4.87
N THR A 112 18.82 -6.72 -5.79
CA THR A 112 19.13 -6.07 -7.05
C THR A 112 17.88 -6.00 -7.94
N GLU A 113 17.91 -5.13 -8.95
CA GLU A 113 16.81 -4.99 -9.92
C GLU A 113 16.54 -6.30 -10.66
N ASN A 114 17.59 -7.08 -10.94
CA ASN A 114 17.46 -8.40 -11.56
C ASN A 114 16.84 -9.44 -10.61
N GLU A 115 17.20 -9.41 -9.34
CA GLU A 115 16.57 -10.27 -8.32
C GLU A 115 15.10 -9.91 -8.14
N PHE A 116 14.75 -8.62 -8.14
CA PHE A 116 13.36 -8.17 -8.15
C PHE A 116 12.61 -8.73 -9.36
N ALA A 117 13.14 -8.56 -10.58
CA ALA A 117 12.52 -9.07 -11.80
C ALA A 117 12.36 -10.61 -11.78
N MET A 118 13.34 -11.33 -11.25
CA MET A 118 13.27 -12.79 -11.05
C MET A 118 12.16 -13.18 -10.06
N ARG A 119 12.08 -12.51 -8.90
CA ARG A 119 11.03 -12.75 -7.90
C ARG A 119 9.65 -12.44 -8.46
N LEU A 120 9.54 -11.34 -9.19
CA LEU A 120 8.32 -10.93 -9.87
C LEU A 120 7.88 -11.98 -10.89
N SER A 121 8.80 -12.49 -11.74
CA SER A 121 8.51 -13.58 -12.68
C SER A 121 7.98 -14.84 -11.98
N SER A 122 8.52 -15.17 -10.83
CA SER A 122 8.04 -16.30 -10.02
C SER A 122 6.62 -16.04 -9.49
N TRP A 123 6.36 -14.85 -8.99
CA TRP A 123 5.02 -14.44 -8.53
C TRP A 123 4.01 -14.46 -9.68
N GLN A 124 4.36 -13.93 -10.86
CA GLN A 124 3.53 -13.95 -12.07
C GLN A 124 3.13 -15.38 -12.44
N ARG A 125 4.06 -16.30 -12.44
CA ARG A 125 3.82 -17.74 -12.73
C ARG A 125 2.84 -18.35 -11.74
N GLN A 126 3.02 -18.07 -10.43
CA GLN A 126 2.11 -18.55 -9.37
C GLN A 126 0.69 -17.99 -9.49
N ASN A 127 0.55 -16.83 -10.12
CA ASN A 127 -0.74 -16.14 -10.33
C ASN A 127 -1.33 -16.35 -11.73
N GLY A 128 -0.73 -17.25 -12.55
CA GLY A 128 -1.27 -17.63 -13.85
C GLY A 128 -1.22 -16.53 -14.91
N ILE A 129 -0.27 -15.61 -14.81
CA ILE A 129 -0.03 -14.56 -15.81
C ILE A 129 1.36 -14.72 -16.44
N GLN A 130 1.62 -13.99 -17.53
CA GLN A 130 2.89 -14.07 -18.26
C GLN A 130 4.08 -13.78 -17.33
N SER A 131 4.98 -14.76 -17.19
CA SER A 131 6.10 -14.71 -16.24
C SER A 131 7.35 -14.08 -16.87
N ASN A 132 7.25 -12.82 -17.31
CA ASN A 132 8.33 -12.08 -17.97
C ASN A 132 9.19 -11.24 -17.00
N GLY A 133 8.78 -11.11 -15.72
CA GLY A 133 9.49 -10.32 -14.72
C GLY A 133 9.26 -8.81 -14.85
N VAL A 134 8.33 -8.36 -15.72
CA VAL A 134 7.98 -6.94 -15.89
C VAL A 134 6.72 -6.61 -15.11
N LEU A 135 6.76 -5.56 -14.28
CA LEU A 135 5.60 -5.03 -13.58
C LEU A 135 4.85 -4.05 -14.50
N ASP A 136 4.16 -4.60 -15.48
CA ASP A 136 3.30 -3.91 -16.43
C ASP A 136 1.88 -3.68 -15.88
N GLY A 137 0.98 -3.15 -16.71
CA GLY A 137 -0.40 -2.86 -16.32
C GLY A 137 -1.21 -4.08 -15.88
N ASP A 138 -1.02 -5.22 -16.55
CA ASP A 138 -1.72 -6.47 -16.23
C ASP A 138 -1.22 -7.04 -14.90
N THR A 139 0.08 -7.08 -14.71
CA THR A 139 0.73 -7.50 -13.45
C THR A 139 0.30 -6.60 -12.29
N TRP A 140 0.32 -5.26 -12.50
CA TRP A 140 -0.11 -4.31 -11.49
C TRP A 140 -1.59 -4.47 -11.12
N SER A 141 -2.46 -4.63 -12.10
CA SER A 141 -3.88 -4.88 -11.87
C SER A 141 -4.11 -6.16 -11.06
N ARG A 142 -3.33 -7.21 -11.34
CA ARG A 142 -3.40 -8.47 -10.59
C ARG A 142 -2.93 -8.30 -9.15
N MET A 143 -1.88 -7.50 -8.91
CA MET A 143 -1.41 -7.18 -7.55
C MET A 143 -2.44 -6.37 -6.77
N ILE A 144 -3.07 -5.36 -7.39
CA ILE A 144 -4.17 -4.61 -6.77
C ILE A 144 -5.29 -5.56 -6.37
N ALA A 145 -5.70 -6.47 -7.26
CA ALA A 145 -6.72 -7.47 -6.95
C ALA A 145 -6.32 -8.38 -5.78
N ALA A 146 -5.04 -8.79 -5.69
CA ALA A 146 -4.52 -9.57 -4.59
C ALA A 146 -4.58 -8.81 -3.25
N PHE A 147 -4.23 -7.51 -3.21
CA PHE A 147 -4.38 -6.67 -2.01
C PHE A 147 -5.86 -6.52 -1.62
N GLN A 148 -6.72 -6.20 -2.58
CA GLN A 148 -8.16 -6.02 -2.33
C GLN A 148 -8.83 -7.31 -1.84
N SER A 149 -8.36 -8.48 -2.29
CA SER A 149 -8.91 -9.77 -1.87
C SER A 149 -8.70 -10.08 -0.39
N GLN A 150 -7.65 -9.51 0.22
CA GLN A 150 -7.27 -9.74 1.61
C GLN A 150 -8.01 -8.81 2.59
N ARG A 151 -8.69 -7.78 2.10
CA ARG A 151 -9.41 -6.81 2.92
C ARG A 151 -10.64 -7.43 3.56
N MET A 152 -11.12 -6.77 4.60
CA MET A 152 -12.37 -7.09 5.29
C MET A 152 -13.54 -7.15 4.29
N LYS A 153 -14.35 -8.20 4.39
CA LYS A 153 -15.54 -8.42 3.52
C LYS A 153 -16.82 -8.06 4.22
N ASP A 154 -16.89 -8.33 5.51
CA ASP A 154 -18.06 -8.01 6.32
C ASP A 154 -17.91 -6.61 6.90
N HIS A 155 -18.80 -5.71 6.49
CA HIS A 155 -18.88 -4.34 6.97
C HIS A 155 -20.07 -4.13 7.92
N SER A 156 -20.52 -5.17 8.57
CA SER A 156 -21.58 -5.09 9.58
C SER A 156 -21.15 -4.18 10.73
N ALA A 157 -22.09 -3.39 11.24
CA ALA A 157 -21.85 -2.58 12.42
C ALA A 157 -21.59 -3.49 13.64
N PRO A 158 -20.73 -3.06 14.58
CA PRO A 158 -20.45 -3.83 15.79
C PRO A 158 -21.73 -3.96 16.64
N ALA A 159 -21.87 -5.08 17.34
CA ALA A 159 -22.95 -5.26 18.27
C ALA A 159 -22.83 -4.31 19.49
N THR A 160 -23.94 -4.09 20.16
CA THR A 160 -23.95 -3.26 21.38
C THR A 160 -22.99 -3.83 22.42
N GLY A 161 -22.06 -3.01 22.90
CA GLY A 161 -21.06 -3.41 23.89
C GLY A 161 -19.75 -3.98 23.33
N GLU A 162 -19.64 -4.20 22.03
CA GLU A 162 -18.39 -4.66 21.42
C GLU A 162 -17.34 -3.55 21.25
N LEU A 163 -17.77 -2.29 21.26
CA LEU A 163 -16.86 -1.15 21.15
C LEU A 163 -16.26 -0.80 22.52
N VAL A 164 -14.94 -0.70 22.58
CA VAL A 164 -14.17 -0.19 23.72
C VAL A 164 -13.59 1.18 23.39
N THR A 165 -13.40 2.01 24.43
CA THR A 165 -12.77 3.32 24.28
C THR A 165 -11.26 3.18 24.28
N ILE A 166 -10.59 3.65 23.23
CA ILE A 166 -9.14 3.72 23.13
C ILE A 166 -8.63 4.82 24.09
N PRO A 167 -7.70 4.52 25.01
CA PRO A 167 -7.09 5.51 25.88
C PRO A 167 -6.42 6.64 25.09
N THR A 168 -6.44 7.84 25.63
CA THR A 168 -5.80 9.01 25.00
C THR A 168 -4.31 8.83 24.79
N SER A 169 -3.64 8.03 25.64
CA SER A 169 -2.23 7.66 25.51
C SER A 169 -1.91 6.89 24.21
N ASP A 170 -2.88 6.17 23.65
CA ASP A 170 -2.72 5.41 22.42
C ASP A 170 -3.20 6.20 21.18
N CYS A 171 -3.77 7.40 21.39
CA CYS A 171 -4.22 8.27 20.30
C CYS A 171 -3.14 9.24 19.85
N TYR A 172 -3.09 9.50 18.53
CA TYR A 172 -2.25 10.53 17.92
C TYR A 172 -2.63 11.94 18.41
N ASP A 173 -3.92 12.20 18.51
CA ASP A 173 -4.49 13.40 19.09
C ASP A 173 -5.17 13.03 20.43
N PRO A 174 -4.54 13.36 21.58
CA PRO A 174 -5.12 13.07 22.89
C PRO A 174 -6.41 13.86 23.19
N ALA A 175 -6.65 14.98 22.48
CA ALA A 175 -7.86 15.80 22.63
C ALA A 175 -9.05 15.28 21.80
N ARG A 176 -8.86 14.20 21.01
CA ARG A 176 -9.92 13.61 20.20
C ARG A 176 -11.12 13.20 21.05
N PRO A 177 -12.37 13.56 20.68
CA PRO A 177 -13.57 13.19 21.42
C PRO A 177 -13.71 11.69 21.66
N GLU A 178 -14.27 11.30 22.79
CA GLU A 178 -14.36 9.89 23.19
C GLU A 178 -15.13 9.04 22.19
N GLU A 179 -16.22 9.55 21.63
CA GLU A 179 -17.04 8.88 20.63
C GLU A 179 -16.29 8.55 19.33
N LEU A 180 -15.19 9.27 19.05
CA LEU A 180 -14.29 9.05 17.91
C LEU A 180 -13.02 8.24 18.28
N ARG A 181 -12.91 7.83 19.55
CA ARG A 181 -11.81 7.00 20.06
C ARG A 181 -12.29 5.58 20.43
N LYS A 182 -13.14 5.01 19.59
CA LYS A 182 -13.67 3.65 19.84
C LYS A 182 -13.15 2.68 18.79
N ALA A 183 -12.94 1.44 19.21
CA ALA A 183 -12.64 0.31 18.32
C ALA A 183 -13.39 -0.92 18.82
N GLU A 184 -13.59 -1.90 17.96
CA GLU A 184 -14.06 -3.21 18.36
C GLU A 184 -13.02 -3.84 19.31
N SER A 185 -13.47 -4.52 20.36
CA SER A 185 -12.65 -4.95 21.51
C SER A 185 -11.46 -5.83 21.09
N GLU A 186 -11.68 -6.82 20.22
CA GLU A 186 -10.61 -7.72 19.76
C GLU A 186 -9.64 -6.99 18.80
N THR A 187 -10.15 -6.06 17.99
CA THR A 187 -9.30 -5.19 17.14
C THR A 187 -8.34 -4.37 18.00
N TYR A 188 -8.83 -3.79 19.10
CA TYR A 188 -7.97 -3.05 20.00
C TYR A 188 -6.98 -3.97 20.76
N ALA A 189 -7.42 -5.14 21.19
CA ALA A 189 -6.53 -6.13 21.79
C ALA A 189 -5.42 -6.59 20.81
N ALA A 190 -5.77 -6.81 19.53
CA ALA A 190 -4.82 -7.16 18.48
C ALA A 190 -3.83 -6.00 18.21
N TYR A 191 -4.30 -4.75 18.22
CA TYR A 191 -3.44 -3.57 18.14
C TYR A 191 -2.44 -3.54 19.31
N LYS A 192 -2.85 -3.78 20.54
CA LYS A 192 -1.93 -3.82 21.69
C LYS A 192 -0.88 -4.93 21.57
N ARG A 193 -1.24 -6.11 21.09
CA ARG A 193 -0.28 -7.19 20.79
C ARG A 193 0.74 -6.74 19.71
N MET A 194 0.27 -6.02 18.69
CA MET A 194 1.12 -5.47 17.64
C MET A 194 2.08 -4.40 18.18
N ILE A 195 1.60 -3.48 19.04
CA ILE A 195 2.46 -2.49 19.71
C ILE A 195 3.51 -3.16 20.59
N THR A 196 3.15 -4.19 21.36
CA THR A 196 4.10 -4.97 22.16
C THR A 196 5.24 -5.54 21.30
N ALA A 197 4.93 -6.06 20.12
CA ALA A 197 5.94 -6.59 19.22
C ALA A 197 6.77 -5.49 18.55
N ALA A 198 6.17 -4.35 18.20
CA ALA A 198 6.88 -3.22 17.62
C ALA A 198 7.83 -2.56 18.63
N ALA A 199 7.41 -2.45 19.89
CA ALA A 199 8.15 -1.80 20.97
C ALA A 199 9.50 -2.47 21.29
N VAL A 200 9.62 -3.77 21.01
CA VAL A 200 10.86 -4.53 21.24
C VAL A 200 11.75 -4.63 19.98
N ASP A 201 11.31 -4.07 18.85
CA ASP A 201 12.11 -4.05 17.62
C ASP A 201 12.99 -2.79 17.58
N PRO A 202 14.33 -2.93 17.78
CA PRO A 202 15.20 -1.77 17.86
C PRO A 202 15.34 -1.01 16.53
N SER A 203 15.01 -1.65 15.40
CA SER A 203 15.09 -1.01 14.07
C SER A 203 14.06 0.11 13.89
N LEU A 204 13.03 0.15 14.75
CA LEU A 204 11.99 1.16 14.69
C LEU A 204 12.33 2.43 15.49
N GLY A 205 13.21 2.34 16.48
CA GLY A 205 13.58 3.46 17.34
C GLY A 205 12.42 4.08 18.12
N LEU A 206 11.37 3.31 18.43
CA LEU A 206 10.17 3.80 19.11
C LEU A 206 10.46 4.18 20.55
N GLN A 207 9.90 5.29 20.99
CA GLN A 207 9.91 5.69 22.39
C GLN A 207 8.78 4.97 23.13
N VAL A 208 9.13 4.18 24.15
CA VAL A 208 8.18 3.36 24.92
C VAL A 208 8.11 3.79 26.37
N ALA A 209 6.91 3.77 26.95
CA ALA A 209 6.67 3.99 28.37
C ALA A 209 6.51 2.67 29.16
N GLY A 210 6.29 1.57 28.44
CA GLY A 210 6.11 0.23 28.99
C GLY A 210 6.07 -0.81 27.89
N LYS A 211 5.84 -2.07 28.25
CA LYS A 211 5.91 -3.20 27.33
C LYS A 211 4.94 -3.10 26.15
N ASP A 212 3.76 -2.57 26.39
CA ASP A 212 2.66 -2.45 25.43
C ASP A 212 2.16 -1.00 25.28
N GLN A 213 3.00 -0.04 25.69
CA GLN A 213 2.64 1.36 25.72
C GLN A 213 3.74 2.24 25.12
N LEU A 214 3.36 3.01 24.11
CA LEU A 214 4.20 4.04 23.52
C LEU A 214 4.30 5.25 24.47
N ALA A 215 5.47 5.89 24.52
CA ALA A 215 5.66 7.10 25.31
C ALA A 215 4.72 8.23 24.86
N ALA A 216 4.46 9.18 25.77
CA ALA A 216 3.56 10.30 25.46
C ALA A 216 4.04 11.13 24.24
N GLY A 217 5.35 11.30 24.07
CA GLY A 217 5.96 12.02 22.95
C GLY A 217 6.05 11.21 21.65
N GLU A 218 5.86 9.87 21.69
CA GLU A 218 5.86 9.04 20.48
C GLU A 218 4.62 9.33 19.66
N ARG A 219 4.81 9.40 18.35
CA ARG A 219 3.71 9.60 17.39
C ARG A 219 3.46 8.37 16.53
N PHE A 220 4.53 7.66 16.15
CA PHE A 220 4.41 6.48 15.29
C PHE A 220 3.54 5.41 15.93
N LEU A 221 2.76 4.73 15.11
CA LEU A 221 1.81 3.66 15.46
C LEU A 221 0.63 4.10 16.34
N LYS A 222 0.57 5.37 16.82
CA LYS A 222 -0.62 5.86 17.52
C LYS A 222 -1.82 5.93 16.59
N VAL A 223 -3.01 5.69 17.16
CA VAL A 223 -4.28 5.68 16.43
C VAL A 223 -4.68 7.09 16.07
N VAL A 224 -4.77 7.38 14.77
CA VAL A 224 -5.25 8.64 14.21
C VAL A 224 -6.77 8.62 14.10
N SER A 225 -7.34 7.49 13.66
CA SER A 225 -8.78 7.29 13.50
C SER A 225 -9.12 5.82 13.72
N ALA A 226 -10.31 5.57 14.29
CA ALA A 226 -10.82 4.23 14.53
C ALA A 226 -12.29 4.16 14.12
N PHE A 227 -13.21 3.74 15.00
CA PHE A 227 -14.63 3.68 14.68
C PHE A 227 -15.19 5.01 14.18
N ARG A 228 -15.99 4.94 13.15
CA ARG A 228 -16.77 6.05 12.60
C ARG A 228 -18.21 5.59 12.35
N SER A 229 -19.18 6.19 13.03
CA SER A 229 -20.59 5.91 12.73
C SER A 229 -20.91 6.25 11.28
N GLN A 230 -21.90 5.60 10.68
CA GLN A 230 -22.34 5.91 9.32
C GLN A 230 -22.74 7.38 9.18
N GLN A 231 -23.42 7.94 10.20
CA GLN A 231 -23.79 9.35 10.22
C GLN A 231 -22.56 10.28 10.14
N TYR A 232 -21.51 9.97 10.90
CA TYR A 232 -20.27 10.74 10.86
C TYR A 232 -19.56 10.60 9.52
N GLN A 233 -19.52 9.40 8.95
CA GLN A 233 -18.97 9.15 7.62
C GLN A 233 -19.70 9.97 6.53
N ASP A 234 -21.03 10.05 6.60
CA ASP A 234 -21.84 10.83 5.67
C ASP A 234 -21.59 12.34 5.81
N GLN A 235 -21.34 12.83 7.03
CA GLN A 235 -20.93 14.22 7.27
C GLN A 235 -19.57 14.52 6.63
N LEU A 236 -18.56 13.63 6.82
CA LEU A 236 -17.25 13.79 6.20
C LEU A 236 -17.34 13.83 4.67
N ARG A 237 -18.18 12.97 4.08
CA ARG A 237 -18.40 12.97 2.63
C ARG A 237 -19.04 14.24 2.11
N LYS A 238 -20.01 14.80 2.84
CA LYS A 238 -20.62 16.10 2.52
C LYS A 238 -19.61 17.25 2.59
N GLN A 239 -18.71 17.22 3.57
CA GLN A 239 -17.65 18.22 3.75
C GLN A 239 -16.52 18.10 2.73
N SER A 240 -16.32 16.92 2.15
CA SER A 240 -15.23 16.61 1.22
C SER A 240 -15.73 15.89 -0.04
N PRO A 241 -16.60 16.53 -0.86
CA PRO A 241 -17.25 15.89 -2.01
C PRO A 241 -16.27 15.40 -3.08
N ASN A 242 -15.07 15.99 -3.13
CA ASN A 242 -14.03 15.67 -4.10
C ASN A 242 -13.03 14.59 -3.64
N SER A 243 -13.20 14.01 -2.45
CA SER A 243 -12.27 13.00 -1.91
C SER A 243 -12.23 11.70 -2.72
N GLY A 244 -13.26 11.45 -3.54
CA GLY A 244 -13.40 10.22 -4.32
C GLY A 244 -13.70 8.99 -3.46
N ARG A 245 -14.03 7.88 -4.13
CA ARG A 245 -14.39 6.62 -3.45
C ARG A 245 -13.18 5.89 -2.85
N ALA A 246 -11.97 6.21 -3.32
CA ALA A 246 -10.75 5.61 -2.78
C ALA A 246 -10.43 6.12 -1.36
N GLY A 247 -10.71 7.40 -1.08
CA GLY A 247 -10.43 8.00 0.24
C GLY A 247 -11.63 8.05 1.19
N LEU A 248 -12.86 8.23 0.67
CA LEU A 248 -14.09 8.26 1.48
C LEU A 248 -15.17 7.34 0.90
N ALA A 249 -15.08 6.06 1.21
CA ALA A 249 -16.04 5.04 0.77
C ALA A 249 -17.46 5.31 1.32
N VAL A 250 -18.48 4.87 0.59
CA VAL A 250 -19.88 4.92 1.05
C VAL A 250 -20.09 4.01 2.26
N SER A 251 -19.59 2.76 2.16
CA SER A 251 -19.52 1.82 3.27
C SER A 251 -18.06 1.75 3.73
N SER A 252 -17.76 2.44 4.81
CA SER A 252 -16.40 2.53 5.33
C SER A 252 -16.10 1.35 6.26
N PRO A 253 -14.93 0.68 6.12
CA PRO A 253 -14.48 -0.31 7.11
C PRO A 253 -14.46 0.21 8.54
N HIS A 254 -14.27 1.53 8.73
CA HIS A 254 -14.33 2.15 10.07
C HIS A 254 -15.68 2.02 10.75
N SER A 255 -16.79 1.83 10.02
CA SER A 255 -18.11 1.62 10.64
C SER A 255 -18.25 0.31 11.39
N THR A 256 -17.33 -0.62 11.20
CA THR A 256 -17.27 -1.90 11.92
C THR A 256 -16.53 -1.82 13.27
N GLY A 257 -15.75 -0.74 13.49
CA GLY A 257 -14.77 -0.67 14.58
C GLY A 257 -13.51 -1.52 14.34
N ARG A 258 -13.40 -2.20 13.19
CA ARG A 258 -12.29 -3.11 12.85
C ARG A 258 -11.26 -2.48 11.89
N ALA A 259 -11.34 -1.21 11.62
CA ALA A 259 -10.32 -0.47 10.87
C ALA A 259 -9.67 0.60 11.74
N LEU A 260 -8.34 0.69 11.66
CA LEU A 260 -7.52 1.68 12.33
C LEU A 260 -6.69 2.45 11.32
N ASP A 261 -6.72 3.78 11.43
CA ASP A 261 -5.73 4.64 10.79
C ASP A 261 -4.61 4.86 11.80
N LEU A 262 -3.40 4.41 11.47
CA LEU A 262 -2.22 4.51 12.32
C LEU A 262 -1.28 5.59 11.79
N TYR A 263 -0.65 6.37 12.68
CA TYR A 263 0.36 7.32 12.26
C TYR A 263 1.62 6.60 11.79
N VAL A 264 1.96 6.80 10.52
CA VAL A 264 3.12 6.19 9.86
C VAL A 264 4.09 7.24 9.29
N GLY A 265 3.93 8.50 9.68
CA GLY A 265 4.75 9.64 9.24
C GLY A 265 3.95 10.66 8.43
N GLY A 266 4.61 11.77 8.09
CA GLY A 266 4.03 12.84 7.28
C GLY A 266 2.75 13.46 7.85
N ASP A 267 1.88 13.95 6.96
CA ASP A 267 0.53 14.37 7.32
C ASP A 267 -0.32 13.13 7.55
N PRO A 268 -1.01 13.00 8.69
CA PRO A 268 -1.92 11.91 8.95
C PRO A 268 -2.92 11.69 7.84
N VAL A 269 -3.49 10.78 7.43
CA VAL A 269 -4.60 10.54 6.47
C VAL A 269 -4.61 11.42 5.20
N SER A 270 -3.46 11.92 4.74
CA SER A 270 -3.36 12.73 3.52
C SER A 270 -3.09 11.86 2.29
N THR A 271 -4.01 11.89 1.31
CA THR A 271 -3.92 11.11 0.06
C THR A 271 -3.04 11.75 -1.02
N LYS A 272 -2.30 12.84 -0.72
CA LYS A 272 -1.32 13.43 -1.64
C LYS A 272 -0.19 12.46 -1.91
N ASP A 273 0.24 12.35 -3.16
CA ASP A 273 1.26 11.38 -3.57
C ASP A 273 2.59 11.59 -2.85
N ASP A 274 3.04 12.83 -2.68
CA ASP A 274 4.27 13.16 -1.95
C ASP A 274 4.21 12.69 -0.50
N ASN A 275 3.05 12.87 0.15
CA ASN A 275 2.86 12.44 1.53
C ASN A 275 2.83 10.91 1.63
N ARG A 276 2.12 10.23 0.73
CA ARG A 276 2.10 8.76 0.68
C ARG A 276 3.49 8.19 0.40
N ALA A 277 4.25 8.83 -0.50
CA ALA A 277 5.63 8.44 -0.78
C ALA A 277 6.52 8.56 0.46
N LEU A 278 6.39 9.65 1.22
CA LEU A 278 7.09 9.82 2.50
C LEU A 278 6.70 8.72 3.50
N GLN A 279 5.40 8.45 3.66
CA GLN A 279 4.88 7.46 4.59
C GLN A 279 5.37 6.04 4.29
N THR A 280 5.37 5.64 3.01
CA THR A 280 5.79 4.28 2.61
C THR A 280 7.30 4.04 2.75
N GLN A 281 8.10 5.09 2.89
CA GLN A 281 9.54 5.00 3.12
C GLN A 281 9.91 4.85 4.60
N THR A 282 8.99 5.10 5.54
CA THR A 282 9.29 5.00 6.96
C THR A 282 9.58 3.56 7.39
N PRO A 283 10.51 3.35 8.35
CA PRO A 283 10.76 2.03 8.93
C PRO A 283 9.48 1.42 9.51
N VAL A 284 8.63 2.24 10.13
CA VAL A 284 7.36 1.82 10.76
C VAL A 284 6.38 1.25 9.73
N TYR A 285 6.18 1.93 8.59
CA TYR A 285 5.32 1.41 7.54
C TYR A 285 5.83 0.08 6.98
N ARG A 286 7.14 0.00 6.69
CA ARG A 286 7.76 -1.24 6.19
C ARG A 286 7.62 -2.38 7.20
N TRP A 287 7.77 -2.08 8.47
CA TRP A 287 7.54 -3.05 9.55
C TRP A 287 6.10 -3.53 9.60
N LEU A 288 5.13 -2.62 9.51
CA LEU A 288 3.71 -2.96 9.45
C LEU A 288 3.39 -3.88 8.26
N VAL A 289 3.89 -3.55 7.06
CA VAL A 289 3.70 -4.39 5.85
C VAL A 289 4.19 -5.82 6.10
N LYS A 290 5.33 -5.98 6.79
CA LYS A 290 5.92 -7.28 7.08
C LYS A 290 5.24 -8.03 8.22
N ASN A 291 4.79 -7.33 9.26
CA ASN A 291 4.44 -7.94 10.54
C ASN A 291 2.95 -7.84 10.90
N ALA A 292 2.21 -6.82 10.47
CA ALA A 292 0.83 -6.57 10.92
C ALA A 292 -0.11 -7.77 10.64
N GLY A 293 0.17 -8.52 9.56
CA GLY A 293 -0.57 -9.73 9.22
C GLY A 293 -0.56 -10.82 10.29
N ARG A 294 0.49 -10.88 11.12
CA ARG A 294 0.62 -11.82 12.26
C ARG A 294 -0.38 -11.51 13.38
N PHE A 295 -0.81 -10.25 13.44
CA PHE A 295 -1.79 -9.74 14.42
C PHE A 295 -3.19 -9.62 13.83
N GLY A 296 -3.41 -10.10 12.59
CA GLY A 296 -4.71 -10.10 11.94
C GLY A 296 -5.01 -8.83 11.15
N PHE A 297 -4.08 -7.90 11.00
CA PHE A 297 -4.28 -6.69 10.22
C PHE A 297 -3.87 -6.86 8.75
N ARG A 298 -4.65 -6.24 7.84
CA ARG A 298 -4.37 -6.17 6.41
C ARG A 298 -4.31 -4.72 5.95
N PRO A 299 -3.33 -4.34 5.10
CA PRO A 299 -3.23 -2.99 4.60
C PRO A 299 -4.30 -2.70 3.56
N TYR A 300 -4.77 -1.47 3.53
CA TYR A 300 -5.37 -0.91 2.33
C TYR A 300 -4.25 -0.32 1.47
N PHE A 301 -3.99 -0.92 0.31
CA PHE A 301 -2.81 -0.58 -0.48
C PHE A 301 -2.73 0.91 -0.87
N TYR A 302 -3.87 1.58 -1.02
CA TYR A 302 -3.95 2.98 -1.44
C TYR A 302 -3.64 3.99 -0.31
N GLU A 303 -3.86 3.61 0.96
CA GLU A 303 -3.70 4.47 2.13
C GLU A 303 -2.73 3.83 3.12
N PRO A 304 -1.45 4.30 3.18
CA PRO A 304 -0.42 3.69 4.03
C PRO A 304 -0.77 3.63 5.52
N TRP A 305 -1.61 4.54 5.99
CA TRP A 305 -2.08 4.60 7.38
C TRP A 305 -3.21 3.62 7.69
N HIS A 306 -3.96 3.12 6.68
CA HIS A 306 -5.21 2.37 6.88
C HIS A 306 -4.98 0.86 6.98
N TRP A 307 -5.40 0.28 8.11
CA TRP A 307 -5.22 -1.14 8.44
C TRP A 307 -6.53 -1.75 8.92
N GLU A 308 -6.93 -2.87 8.31
CA GLU A 308 -8.20 -3.58 8.60
C GLU A 308 -7.95 -4.87 9.37
N TYR A 309 -8.58 -5.03 10.51
CA TYR A 309 -8.55 -6.26 11.27
C TYR A 309 -9.52 -7.27 10.67
N VAL A 310 -8.99 -8.39 10.20
CA VAL A 310 -9.75 -9.49 9.58
C VAL A 310 -9.74 -10.76 10.44
N GLY A 311 -9.23 -10.66 11.67
CA GLY A 311 -8.98 -11.80 12.54
C GLY A 311 -7.56 -12.34 12.44
N ALA A 312 -7.05 -12.92 13.52
CA ALA A 312 -5.76 -13.61 13.46
C ALA A 312 -5.87 -14.78 12.48
N ALA A 313 -4.87 -14.91 11.59
CA ALA A 313 -4.77 -16.11 10.76
C ALA A 313 -4.66 -17.31 11.71
N SER A 314 -5.54 -18.30 11.59
CA SER A 314 -5.33 -19.59 12.26
C SER A 314 -3.96 -20.11 11.83
N ASP A 315 -3.15 -20.61 12.77
CA ASP A 315 -1.75 -21.06 12.57
C ASP A 315 -1.52 -22.01 11.37
N SER A 316 -2.58 -22.63 10.85
CA SER A 316 -2.54 -23.53 9.69
C SER A 316 -2.12 -22.88 8.36
N SER A 317 -2.16 -21.54 8.24
CA SER A 317 -1.75 -20.85 7.00
C SER A 317 -0.29 -20.35 7.01
N VAL A 318 0.30 -20.21 8.19
CA VAL A 318 1.70 -19.79 8.36
C VAL A 318 2.67 -20.95 8.13
N GLN A 319 2.30 -22.17 8.52
CA GLN A 319 3.11 -23.36 8.33
C GLN A 319 3.33 -23.74 6.86
N ARG A 320 2.37 -23.50 5.96
CA ARG A 320 2.52 -23.84 4.53
C ARG A 320 3.51 -22.94 3.77
N ARG A 321 3.93 -21.79 4.31
CA ARG A 321 4.96 -20.94 3.70
C ARG A 321 6.38 -21.31 4.12
N GLY A 322 6.56 -22.03 5.23
CA GLY A 322 7.86 -22.47 5.74
C GLY A 322 8.37 -23.80 5.15
N GLU A 323 7.51 -24.60 4.55
CA GLU A 323 7.86 -25.95 4.05
C GLU A 323 8.29 -25.99 2.57
N ILE A 324 8.26 -24.86 1.85
CA ILE A 324 8.69 -24.80 0.44
C ILE A 324 10.19 -24.42 0.31
N THR A 325 10.89 -24.23 1.43
CA THR A 325 12.32 -23.90 1.44
C THR A 325 13.16 -24.97 2.18
N LYS A 326 13.08 -26.23 1.75
CA LYS A 326 14.13 -27.24 1.99
C LYS A 326 14.45 -27.96 0.70
#